data_ff42d191ec6ca881218d72d6dabe2d44
#
_entry.id   ff42d191ec6ca881218d72d6dabe2d44
#
_cell.length_a   1.000
_cell.length_b   1.000
_cell.length_c   1.000
_cell.angle_alpha   90.00
_cell.angle_beta   90.00
_cell.angle_gamma   90.00
#
_symmetry.space_group_name_H-M   'P 1'
#
loop_
_entity.id
_entity.type
_entity.pdbx_description
1 polymer ?
#
loop_
_entity_poly.entity_id
_entity_poly.type
_entity_poly.pdbx_seq_one_letter_code
_entity_poly.pdbx_strand_id
1 'polypeptide(L)'
;MSQSKLKVIAYSDYICPFCYIGYHRMEQLKKEFNLDVEWRPFEIHPETPKDGTLTDELPFPPGYLEMAFANVKRLADEDGLNLKFSEKLPNSRLAHYISEFARNKGKFDEFHKKVLETYWFEGKDIGDKSLLLDIAESIGLNKKEINKYLNTDEPFKTVQKSLKEVKKYGLNGVPSFIIEDQLIIGAQPYDVFKKVINNILNKK
;
A
#
# COMPACT_ATOMS: atom_id res chain seq x y z
N MET A 1 -31.65 3.19 7.15
CA MET A 1 -31.08 4.39 6.47
C MET A 1 -29.75 3.98 5.86
N SER A 2 -29.54 4.19 4.56
CA SER A 2 -28.25 3.89 3.91
C SER A 2 -27.20 4.84 4.50
N GLN A 3 -26.16 4.29 5.14
CA GLN A 3 -25.02 5.12 5.59
C GLN A 3 -24.41 5.84 4.40
N SER A 4 -24.15 7.14 4.55
CA SER A 4 -23.46 7.92 3.50
C SER A 4 -22.08 7.32 3.22
N LYS A 5 -21.77 7.12 1.93
CA LYS A 5 -20.47 6.60 1.50
C LYS A 5 -19.39 7.64 1.81
N LEU A 6 -18.34 7.26 2.54
CA LEU A 6 -17.21 8.12 2.87
C LEU A 6 -16.04 7.81 1.94
N LYS A 7 -15.49 8.85 1.33
CA LYS A 7 -14.29 8.71 0.50
C LYS A 7 -13.03 8.70 1.38
N VAL A 8 -12.18 7.70 1.14
CA VAL A 8 -10.85 7.59 1.75
C VAL A 8 -9.81 7.53 0.64
N ILE A 9 -8.83 8.42 0.65
CA ILE A 9 -7.65 8.33 -0.19
C ILE A 9 -6.50 7.83 0.67
N ALA A 10 -5.89 6.72 0.30
CA ALA A 10 -4.79 6.10 1.04
C ALA A 10 -3.52 6.08 0.17
N TYR A 11 -2.48 6.78 0.60
CA TYR A 11 -1.16 6.72 -0.03
C TYR A 11 -0.34 5.62 0.63
N SER A 12 0.24 4.73 -0.18
CA SER A 12 0.83 3.48 0.31
C SER A 12 1.97 3.00 -0.57
N ASP A 13 2.89 2.25 0.04
CA ASP A 13 3.88 1.44 -0.66
C ASP A 13 3.76 -0.03 -0.25
N TYR A 14 3.94 -0.94 -1.19
CA TYR A 14 3.88 -2.38 -0.95
C TYR A 14 4.96 -2.87 0.01
N ILE A 15 6.13 -2.23 0.00
CA ILE A 15 7.29 -2.60 0.83
C ILE A 15 7.25 -2.01 2.24
N CYS A 16 6.27 -1.15 2.53
CA CYS A 16 6.13 -0.55 3.86
C CYS A 16 5.28 -1.44 4.77
N PRO A 17 5.83 -1.97 5.88
CA PRO A 17 5.08 -2.84 6.78
C PRO A 17 3.90 -2.13 7.46
N PHE A 18 4.07 -0.84 7.77
CA PHE A 18 2.98 -0.02 8.32
C PHE A 18 1.82 0.16 7.32
N CYS A 19 2.12 0.16 6.00
CA CYS A 19 1.09 0.20 4.97
C CYS A 19 0.23 -1.07 4.95
N TYR A 20 0.85 -2.23 5.18
CA TYR A 20 0.11 -3.47 5.28
C TYR A 20 -0.81 -3.50 6.51
N ILE A 21 -0.31 -3.06 7.67
CA ILE A 21 -1.14 -2.89 8.88
C ILE A 21 -2.30 -1.91 8.61
N GLY A 22 -2.00 -0.78 7.97
CA GLY A 22 -3.02 0.21 7.59
C GLY A 22 -4.06 -0.36 6.62
N TYR A 23 -3.63 -1.17 5.65
CA TYR A 23 -4.52 -1.89 4.74
C TYR A 23 -5.47 -2.82 5.52
N HIS A 24 -4.95 -3.62 6.43
CA HIS A 24 -5.75 -4.53 7.24
C HIS A 24 -6.80 -3.78 8.07
N ARG A 25 -6.41 -2.67 8.71
CA ARG A 25 -7.32 -1.81 9.48
C ARG A 25 -8.42 -1.19 8.62
N MET A 26 -8.09 -0.76 7.39
CA MET A 26 -9.10 -0.28 6.43
C MET A 26 -10.08 -1.39 6.02
N GLU A 27 -9.60 -2.62 5.80
CA GLU A 27 -10.48 -3.75 5.51
C GLU A 27 -11.39 -4.13 6.69
N GLN A 28 -10.94 -3.96 7.92
CA GLN A 28 -11.79 -4.10 9.11
C GLN A 28 -12.86 -2.98 9.18
N LEU A 29 -12.46 -1.72 8.95
CA LEU A 29 -13.36 -0.57 8.97
C LEU A 29 -14.44 -0.64 7.88
N LYS A 30 -14.13 -1.19 6.70
CA LYS A 30 -15.11 -1.45 5.63
C LYS A 30 -16.25 -2.38 6.08
N LYS A 31 -16.05 -3.21 7.10
CA LYS A 31 -17.12 -4.09 7.65
C LYS A 31 -18.12 -3.34 8.53
N GLU A 32 -17.69 -2.21 9.11
CA GLU A 32 -18.52 -1.38 10.00
C GLU A 32 -19.08 -0.14 9.31
N PHE A 33 -18.34 0.40 8.34
CA PHE A 33 -18.63 1.68 7.70
C PHE A 33 -18.67 1.53 6.17
N ASN A 34 -19.53 2.30 5.52
CA ASN A 34 -19.57 2.36 4.05
C ASN A 34 -18.44 3.24 3.52
N LEU A 35 -17.24 2.65 3.35
CA LEU A 35 -16.04 3.34 2.89
C LEU A 35 -15.74 3.06 1.42
N ASP A 36 -15.36 4.11 0.70
CA ASP A 36 -14.80 4.06 -0.64
C ASP A 36 -13.31 4.35 -0.56
N VAL A 37 -12.49 3.31 -0.49
CA VAL A 37 -11.04 3.45 -0.28
C VAL A 37 -10.31 3.39 -1.62
N GLU A 38 -9.68 4.51 -1.98
CA GLU A 38 -8.82 4.63 -3.16
C GLU A 38 -7.36 4.59 -2.74
N TRP A 39 -6.68 3.48 -2.98
CA TRP A 39 -5.25 3.33 -2.74
C TRP A 39 -4.45 3.99 -3.87
N ARG A 40 -3.46 4.80 -3.52
CA ARG A 40 -2.59 5.52 -4.45
C ARG A 40 -1.12 5.20 -4.19
N PRO A 41 -0.30 5.06 -5.25
CA PRO A 41 1.12 4.73 -5.12
C PRO A 41 1.90 5.88 -4.49
N PHE A 42 2.79 5.52 -3.55
CA PHE A 42 3.81 6.40 -3.00
C PHE A 42 5.08 5.58 -2.72
N GLU A 43 5.99 5.50 -3.68
CA GLU A 43 7.27 4.83 -3.50
C GLU A 43 8.08 5.54 -2.42
N ILE A 44 8.36 4.85 -1.30
CA ILE A 44 9.16 5.41 -0.20
C ILE A 44 10.66 5.25 -0.43
N HIS A 45 11.07 4.28 -1.26
CA HIS A 45 12.44 3.99 -1.66
C HIS A 45 12.56 3.94 -3.19
N PRO A 46 12.32 5.06 -3.90
CA PRO A 46 12.38 5.09 -5.36
C PRO A 46 13.80 4.89 -5.91
N GLU A 47 14.83 5.04 -5.05
CA GLU A 47 16.24 4.80 -5.34
C GLU A 47 16.63 3.32 -5.34
N THR A 48 15.79 2.43 -4.78
CA THR A 48 16.09 0.99 -4.71
C THR A 48 16.38 0.44 -6.10
N PRO A 49 17.53 -0.22 -6.32
CA PRO A 49 17.84 -0.85 -7.61
C PRO A 49 16.77 -1.85 -8.03
N LYS A 50 16.73 -2.14 -9.35
CA LYS A 50 15.76 -3.10 -9.88
C LYS A 50 15.83 -4.47 -9.20
N ASP A 51 17.04 -4.88 -8.83
CA ASP A 51 17.29 -6.18 -8.19
C ASP A 51 17.14 -6.12 -6.66
N GLY A 52 16.67 -4.98 -6.11
CA GLY A 52 16.50 -4.74 -4.68
C GLY A 52 17.82 -4.38 -3.98
N THR A 53 17.72 -4.20 -2.65
CA THR A 53 18.86 -3.86 -1.77
C THR A 53 18.77 -4.74 -0.53
N LEU A 54 19.89 -5.25 -0.01
CA LEU A 54 19.91 -5.93 1.27
C LEU A 54 19.51 -4.97 2.39
N THR A 55 18.75 -5.43 3.36
CA THR A 55 18.22 -4.56 4.43
C THR A 55 19.32 -3.99 5.32
N ASP A 56 20.43 -4.70 5.47
CA ASP A 56 21.62 -4.25 6.20
C ASP A 56 22.47 -3.21 5.44
N GLU A 57 22.26 -3.07 4.13
CA GLU A 57 22.90 -2.05 3.27
C GLU A 57 22.11 -0.73 3.22
N LEU A 58 20.90 -0.71 3.82
CA LEU A 58 20.07 0.50 3.82
C LEU A 58 20.73 1.58 4.70
N PRO A 59 20.65 2.87 4.30
CA PRO A 59 21.34 3.97 4.98
C PRO A 59 20.65 4.40 6.27
N PHE A 60 20.30 3.44 7.13
CA PHE A 60 19.71 3.72 8.44
C PHE A 60 20.76 3.72 9.54
N PRO A 61 20.59 4.54 10.59
CA PRO A 61 21.46 4.49 11.75
C PRO A 61 21.47 3.09 12.41
N PRO A 62 22.57 2.70 13.05
CA PRO A 62 22.63 1.45 13.83
C PRO A 62 21.46 1.36 14.83
N GLY A 63 20.83 0.18 14.92
CA GLY A 63 19.69 -0.09 15.81
C GLY A 63 18.34 0.45 15.33
N TYR A 64 18.30 1.23 14.23
CA TYR A 64 17.04 1.77 13.71
C TYR A 64 16.11 0.66 13.20
N LEU A 65 16.66 -0.28 12.42
CA LEU A 65 15.85 -1.37 11.85
C LEU A 65 15.29 -2.29 12.94
N GLU A 66 16.08 -2.61 13.99
CA GLU A 66 15.62 -3.42 15.12
C GLU A 66 14.46 -2.75 15.84
N MET A 67 14.55 -1.43 16.11
CA MET A 67 13.46 -0.69 16.74
C MET A 67 12.24 -0.62 15.82
N ALA A 68 12.43 -0.38 14.52
CA ALA A 68 11.36 -0.31 13.55
C ALA A 68 10.63 -1.66 13.45
N PHE A 69 11.37 -2.76 13.33
CA PHE A 69 10.79 -4.11 13.26
C PHE A 69 10.08 -4.50 14.56
N ALA A 70 10.64 -4.18 15.73
CA ALA A 70 9.97 -4.42 17.01
C ALA A 70 8.63 -3.66 17.10
N ASN A 71 8.58 -2.41 16.65
CA ASN A 71 7.34 -1.63 16.63
C ASN A 71 6.34 -2.20 15.62
N VAL A 72 6.79 -2.56 14.41
CA VAL A 72 5.94 -3.20 13.40
C VAL A 72 5.37 -4.50 13.95
N LYS A 73 6.22 -5.35 14.57
CA LYS A 73 5.79 -6.61 15.15
C LYS A 73 4.72 -6.39 16.22
N ARG A 74 4.91 -5.45 17.14
CA ARG A 74 3.91 -5.12 18.16
C ARG A 74 2.56 -4.73 17.55
N LEU A 75 2.57 -3.84 16.54
CA LEU A 75 1.35 -3.40 15.86
C LEU A 75 0.69 -4.53 15.06
N ALA A 76 1.48 -5.40 14.46
CA ALA A 76 0.99 -6.57 13.73
C ALA A 76 0.35 -7.59 14.69
N ASP A 77 0.98 -7.85 15.83
CA ASP A 77 0.47 -8.75 16.87
C ASP A 77 -0.88 -8.24 17.43
N GLU A 78 -1.06 -6.92 17.60
CA GLU A 78 -2.35 -6.30 17.99
C GLU A 78 -3.49 -6.62 17.00
N ASP A 79 -3.16 -6.71 15.71
CA ASP A 79 -4.13 -7.00 14.64
C ASP A 79 -4.16 -8.50 14.25
N GLY A 80 -3.41 -9.36 14.96
CA GLY A 80 -3.31 -10.81 14.68
C GLY A 80 -2.59 -11.13 13.36
N LEU A 81 -1.69 -10.26 12.91
CA LEU A 81 -0.94 -10.41 11.67
C LEU A 81 0.43 -11.05 11.93
N ASN A 82 0.75 -12.09 11.15
CA ASN A 82 2.07 -12.73 11.19
C ASN A 82 2.89 -12.33 9.96
N LEU A 83 3.71 -11.28 10.10
CA LEU A 83 4.50 -10.75 9.00
C LEU A 83 5.83 -11.50 8.84
N LYS A 84 6.19 -11.78 7.60
CA LYS A 84 7.53 -12.23 7.23
C LYS A 84 8.38 -11.04 6.81
N PHE A 85 9.52 -10.86 7.47
CA PHE A 85 10.50 -9.86 7.08
C PHE A 85 11.52 -10.51 6.14
N SER A 86 11.75 -9.88 5.00
CA SER A 86 12.77 -10.29 4.04
C SER A 86 14.11 -9.64 4.39
N GLU A 87 15.20 -10.36 4.15
CA GLU A 87 16.56 -9.81 4.22
C GLU A 87 16.84 -8.83 3.06
N LYS A 88 15.95 -8.77 2.08
CA LYS A 88 16.06 -7.94 0.90
C LYS A 88 14.84 -7.05 0.76
N LEU A 89 15.08 -5.74 0.59
CA LEU A 89 14.07 -4.77 0.21
C LEU A 89 13.89 -4.79 -1.32
N PRO A 90 12.76 -5.23 -1.86
CA PRO A 90 12.52 -5.23 -3.29
C PRO A 90 12.22 -3.83 -3.82
N ASN A 91 12.38 -3.63 -5.14
CA ASN A 91 11.86 -2.45 -5.81
C ASN A 91 10.34 -2.58 -6.04
N SER A 92 9.53 -1.72 -5.42
CA SER A 92 8.07 -1.78 -5.49
C SER A 92 7.46 -1.16 -6.75
N ARG A 93 8.26 -0.47 -7.57
CA ARG A 93 7.78 0.31 -8.73
C ARG A 93 6.94 -0.52 -9.69
N LEU A 94 7.41 -1.73 -10.03
CA LEU A 94 6.71 -2.59 -10.97
C LEU A 94 5.35 -3.07 -10.42
N ALA A 95 5.28 -3.35 -9.12
CA ALA A 95 4.03 -3.70 -8.46
C ALA A 95 3.03 -2.53 -8.54
N HIS A 96 3.48 -1.29 -8.30
CA HIS A 96 2.65 -0.09 -8.49
C HIS A 96 2.18 0.08 -9.93
N TYR A 97 3.05 -0.12 -10.91
CA TYR A 97 2.67 -0.01 -12.32
C TYR A 97 1.59 -1.03 -12.72
N ILE A 98 1.74 -2.28 -12.31
CA ILE A 98 0.77 -3.33 -12.63
C ILE A 98 -0.53 -3.14 -11.83
N SER A 99 -0.48 -2.60 -10.61
CA SER A 99 -1.69 -2.27 -9.86
C SER A 99 -2.53 -1.20 -10.53
N GLU A 100 -1.91 -0.21 -11.19
CA GLU A 100 -2.64 0.79 -11.98
C GLU A 100 -3.23 0.20 -13.27
N PHE A 101 -2.54 -0.75 -13.91
CA PHE A 101 -3.16 -1.53 -14.98
C PHE A 101 -4.38 -2.31 -14.47
N ALA A 102 -4.25 -2.96 -13.33
CA ALA A 102 -5.36 -3.69 -12.70
C ALA A 102 -6.53 -2.75 -12.36
N ARG A 103 -6.26 -1.51 -11.94
CA ARG A 103 -7.27 -0.46 -11.71
C ARG A 103 -8.06 -0.17 -12.99
N ASN A 104 -7.38 0.01 -14.12
CA ASN A 104 -8.00 0.26 -15.42
C ASN A 104 -8.88 -0.91 -15.92
N LYS A 105 -8.68 -2.10 -15.33
CA LYS A 105 -9.46 -3.32 -15.62
C LYS A 105 -10.50 -3.64 -14.53
N GLY A 106 -10.67 -2.79 -13.52
CA GLY A 106 -11.57 -3.03 -12.38
C GLY A 106 -11.14 -4.17 -11.44
N LYS A 107 -9.81 -4.48 -11.41
CA LYS A 107 -9.20 -5.57 -10.66
C LYS A 107 -8.17 -5.11 -9.63
N PHE A 108 -8.19 -3.80 -9.30
CA PHE A 108 -7.21 -3.22 -8.38
C PHE A 108 -7.21 -3.91 -7.01
N ASP A 109 -8.36 -4.02 -6.36
CA ASP A 109 -8.44 -4.53 -4.98
C ASP A 109 -7.96 -5.98 -4.89
N GLU A 110 -8.31 -6.81 -5.89
CA GLU A 110 -7.85 -8.20 -5.96
C GLU A 110 -6.33 -8.28 -6.13
N PHE A 111 -5.76 -7.47 -7.03
CA PHE A 111 -4.32 -7.42 -7.27
C PHE A 111 -3.58 -6.88 -6.05
N HIS A 112 -4.02 -5.75 -5.52
CA HIS A 112 -3.42 -5.08 -4.37
C HIS A 112 -3.33 -6.00 -3.16
N LYS A 113 -4.43 -6.67 -2.82
CA LYS A 113 -4.47 -7.66 -1.74
C LYS A 113 -3.45 -8.78 -1.97
N LYS A 114 -3.45 -9.40 -3.16
CA LYS A 114 -2.55 -10.52 -3.47
C LYS A 114 -1.08 -10.13 -3.40
N VAL A 115 -0.70 -8.95 -3.91
CA VAL A 115 0.69 -8.47 -3.83
C VAL A 115 1.11 -8.26 -2.39
N LEU A 116 0.28 -7.62 -1.56
CA LEU A 116 0.55 -7.43 -0.15
C LEU A 116 0.69 -8.77 0.60
N GLU A 117 -0.21 -9.73 0.36
CA GLU A 117 -0.15 -11.05 0.98
C GLU A 117 1.10 -11.84 0.52
N THR A 118 1.41 -11.79 -0.77
CA THR A 118 2.59 -12.45 -1.35
C THR A 118 3.89 -11.93 -0.73
N TYR A 119 3.99 -10.63 -0.50
CA TYR A 119 5.18 -10.05 0.12
C TYR A 119 5.21 -10.29 1.63
N TRP A 120 4.13 -9.94 2.35
CA TRP A 120 4.15 -9.92 3.82
C TRP A 120 3.85 -11.26 4.48
N PHE A 121 3.12 -12.18 3.83
CA PHE A 121 2.86 -13.52 4.37
C PHE A 121 3.72 -14.61 3.75
N GLU A 122 3.94 -14.54 2.42
CA GLU A 122 4.71 -15.56 1.75
C GLU A 122 6.21 -15.25 1.75
N GLY A 123 6.61 -13.97 1.92
CA GLY A 123 8.00 -13.52 1.91
C GLY A 123 8.64 -13.56 0.53
N LYS A 124 7.83 -13.44 -0.54
CA LYS A 124 8.31 -13.48 -1.93
C LYS A 124 8.71 -12.09 -2.44
N ASP A 125 9.67 -12.04 -3.35
CA ASP A 125 10.18 -10.80 -3.93
C ASP A 125 9.21 -10.20 -4.95
N ILE A 126 8.50 -9.14 -4.57
CA ILE A 126 7.58 -8.41 -5.45
C ILE A 126 8.30 -7.49 -6.46
N GLY A 127 9.62 -7.45 -6.48
CA GLY A 127 10.42 -6.88 -7.56
C GLY A 127 10.50 -7.82 -8.78
N ASP A 128 10.20 -9.11 -8.59
CA ASP A 128 10.19 -10.10 -9.68
C ASP A 128 8.98 -9.90 -10.59
N LYS A 129 9.28 -9.53 -11.84
CA LYS A 129 8.26 -9.34 -12.87
C LYS A 129 7.45 -10.61 -13.16
N SER A 130 8.07 -11.78 -13.14
CA SER A 130 7.38 -13.05 -13.43
C SER A 130 6.34 -13.33 -12.36
N LEU A 131 6.71 -13.20 -11.09
CA LEU A 131 5.82 -13.35 -9.95
C LEU A 131 4.61 -12.39 -10.04
N LEU A 132 4.85 -11.11 -10.34
CA LEU A 132 3.77 -10.13 -10.46
C LEU A 132 2.82 -10.42 -11.63
N LEU A 133 3.36 -10.92 -12.76
CA LEU A 133 2.55 -11.36 -13.90
C LEU A 133 1.72 -12.61 -13.58
N ASP A 134 2.26 -13.55 -12.79
CA ASP A 134 1.54 -14.73 -12.33
C ASP A 134 0.40 -14.36 -11.36
N ILE A 135 0.65 -13.43 -10.45
CA ILE A 135 -0.39 -12.85 -9.57
C ILE A 135 -1.50 -12.23 -10.43
N ALA A 136 -1.14 -11.42 -11.42
CA ALA A 136 -2.10 -10.75 -12.30
C ALA A 136 -2.93 -11.77 -13.11
N GLU A 137 -2.29 -12.79 -13.67
CA GLU A 137 -2.98 -13.86 -14.39
C GLU A 137 -3.94 -14.64 -13.50
N SER A 138 -3.58 -14.88 -12.22
CA SER A 138 -4.43 -15.60 -11.26
C SER A 138 -5.77 -14.91 -10.95
N ILE A 139 -5.88 -13.62 -11.29
CA ILE A 139 -7.11 -12.81 -11.15
C ILE A 139 -7.75 -12.46 -12.50
N GLY A 140 -7.29 -13.11 -13.58
CA GLY A 140 -7.86 -12.98 -14.92
C GLY A 140 -7.31 -11.81 -15.75
N LEU A 141 -6.18 -11.21 -15.37
CA LEU A 141 -5.51 -10.20 -16.18
C LEU A 141 -4.59 -10.83 -17.23
N ASN A 142 -4.50 -10.23 -18.41
CA ASN A 142 -3.72 -10.76 -19.52
C ASN A 142 -2.27 -10.25 -19.47
N LYS A 143 -1.30 -11.17 -19.34
CA LYS A 143 0.14 -10.86 -19.30
C LYS A 143 0.64 -10.07 -20.52
N LYS A 144 0.11 -10.36 -21.72
CA LYS A 144 0.53 -9.65 -22.94
C LYS A 144 0.06 -8.19 -22.92
N GLU A 145 -1.16 -7.93 -22.44
CA GLU A 145 -1.68 -6.57 -22.27
C GLU A 145 -0.90 -5.80 -21.21
N ILE A 146 -0.55 -6.44 -20.08
CA ILE A 146 0.30 -5.83 -19.05
C ILE A 146 1.66 -5.47 -19.64
N ASN A 147 2.32 -6.38 -20.35
CA ASN A 147 3.61 -6.08 -20.98
C ASN A 147 3.51 -4.93 -22.00
N LYS A 148 2.42 -4.84 -22.77
CA LYS A 148 2.18 -3.72 -23.68
C LYS A 148 2.02 -2.40 -22.89
N TYR A 149 1.25 -2.40 -21.80
CA TYR A 149 1.04 -1.24 -20.94
C TYR A 149 2.35 -0.77 -20.30
N LEU A 150 3.18 -1.69 -19.80
CA LEU A 150 4.48 -1.38 -19.17
C LEU A 150 5.49 -0.76 -20.15
N ASN A 151 5.31 -0.95 -21.46
CA ASN A 151 6.16 -0.34 -22.49
C ASN A 151 5.65 1.05 -22.95
N THR A 152 4.64 1.61 -22.30
CA THR A 152 4.15 2.97 -22.51
C THR A 152 4.62 3.90 -21.40
N ASP A 153 4.38 5.21 -21.54
CA ASP A 153 4.62 6.21 -20.50
C ASP A 153 3.54 6.25 -19.41
N GLU A 154 2.40 5.56 -19.62
CA GLU A 154 1.22 5.65 -18.74
C GLU A 154 1.51 5.23 -17.29
N PRO A 155 2.20 4.08 -17.02
CA PRO A 155 2.53 3.69 -15.66
C PRO A 155 3.30 4.76 -14.90
N PHE A 156 4.33 5.31 -15.55
CA PHE A 156 5.16 6.37 -14.98
C PHE A 156 4.34 7.64 -14.72
N LYS A 157 3.53 8.10 -15.68
CA LYS A 157 2.70 9.29 -15.53
C LYS A 157 1.73 9.16 -14.36
N THR A 158 1.13 7.99 -14.17
CA THR A 158 0.17 7.74 -13.10
C THR A 158 0.84 7.83 -11.72
N VAL A 159 2.00 7.18 -11.53
CA VAL A 159 2.77 7.29 -10.28
C VAL A 159 3.23 8.71 -10.04
N GLN A 160 3.73 9.41 -11.07
CA GLN A 160 4.14 10.81 -10.95
C GLN A 160 2.98 11.75 -10.57
N LYS A 161 1.76 11.47 -11.06
CA LYS A 161 0.56 12.22 -10.65
C LYS A 161 0.31 12.05 -9.15
N SER A 162 0.37 10.81 -8.64
CA SER A 162 0.22 10.53 -7.20
C SER A 162 1.28 11.27 -6.38
N LEU A 163 2.55 11.25 -6.80
CA LEU A 163 3.64 11.95 -6.11
C LEU A 163 3.45 13.49 -6.10
N LYS A 164 2.86 14.08 -7.15
CA LYS A 164 2.49 15.51 -7.14
C LYS A 164 1.41 15.81 -6.11
N GLU A 165 0.44 14.93 -5.95
CA GLU A 165 -0.62 15.06 -4.93
C GLU A 165 -0.05 14.90 -3.52
N VAL A 166 0.85 13.94 -3.30
CA VAL A 166 1.60 13.76 -2.04
C VAL A 166 2.28 15.07 -1.63
N LYS A 167 3.00 15.72 -2.57
CA LYS A 167 3.64 17.02 -2.34
C LYS A 167 2.63 18.13 -2.03
N LYS A 168 1.51 18.17 -2.75
CA LYS A 168 0.43 19.15 -2.56
C LYS A 168 -0.17 19.07 -1.15
N TYR A 169 -0.35 17.85 -0.62
CA TYR A 169 -0.86 17.62 0.72
C TYR A 169 0.22 17.67 1.82
N GLY A 170 1.49 17.89 1.46
CA GLY A 170 2.61 17.93 2.41
C GLY A 170 2.86 16.58 3.09
N LEU A 171 2.51 15.47 2.44
CA LEU A 171 2.72 14.14 3.00
C LEU A 171 4.20 13.76 2.90
N ASN A 172 4.77 13.28 4.01
CA ASN A 172 6.18 12.94 4.14
C ASN A 172 6.43 11.47 4.50
N GLY A 173 5.38 10.63 4.49
CA GLY A 173 5.47 9.22 4.80
C GLY A 173 4.20 8.46 4.49
N VAL A 174 4.28 7.14 4.59
CA VAL A 174 3.20 6.20 4.36
C VAL A 174 3.05 5.22 5.53
N PRO A 175 1.84 4.67 5.74
CA PRO A 175 0.60 5.02 5.07
C PRO A 175 0.12 6.42 5.47
N SER A 176 -0.51 7.14 4.55
CA SER A 176 -1.22 8.38 4.85
C SER A 176 -2.64 8.28 4.32
N PHE A 177 -3.62 8.64 5.13
CA PHE A 177 -5.04 8.52 4.80
C PHE A 177 -5.71 9.89 4.84
N ILE A 178 -6.46 10.21 3.80
CA ILE A 178 -7.34 11.39 3.78
C ILE A 178 -8.77 10.87 3.76
N ILE A 179 -9.48 11.05 4.89
CA ILE A 179 -10.90 10.66 5.04
C ILE A 179 -11.72 11.94 4.90
N GLU A 180 -12.37 12.13 3.76
CA GLU A 180 -12.99 13.38 3.36
C GLU A 180 -11.97 14.54 3.39
N ASP A 181 -11.92 15.33 4.45
CA ASP A 181 -10.99 16.44 4.69
C ASP A 181 -10.00 16.19 5.85
N GLN A 182 -10.08 15.04 6.50
CA GLN A 182 -9.26 14.71 7.68
C GLN A 182 -8.04 13.89 7.29
N LEU A 183 -6.86 14.36 7.63
CA LEU A 183 -5.59 13.66 7.41
C LEU A 183 -5.22 12.80 8.62
N ILE A 184 -4.91 11.54 8.37
CA ILE A 184 -4.33 10.60 9.34
C ILE A 184 -3.02 10.08 8.77
N ILE A 185 -1.92 10.24 9.51
CA ILE A 185 -0.58 9.79 9.12
C ILE A 185 -0.19 8.56 9.92
N GLY A 186 0.35 7.55 9.24
CA GLY A 186 0.82 6.30 9.83
C GLY A 186 -0.29 5.28 10.06
N ALA A 187 0.12 4.07 10.44
CA ALA A 187 -0.77 3.00 10.86
C ALA A 187 -1.30 3.28 12.29
N GLN A 188 -2.16 4.29 12.42
CA GLN A 188 -2.77 4.63 13.71
C GLN A 188 -3.66 3.48 14.21
N PRO A 189 -3.87 3.34 15.53
CA PRO A 189 -4.78 2.34 16.10
C PRO A 189 -6.18 2.39 15.46
N TYR A 190 -6.84 1.23 15.38
CA TYR A 190 -8.19 1.09 14.82
C TYR A 190 -9.18 2.12 15.37
N ASP A 191 -9.16 2.35 16.69
CA ASP A 191 -10.07 3.29 17.37
C ASP A 191 -9.85 4.74 16.95
N VAL A 192 -8.64 5.12 16.55
CA VAL A 192 -8.35 6.47 16.03
C VAL A 192 -9.09 6.70 14.72
N PHE A 193 -9.01 5.75 13.79
CA PHE A 193 -9.77 5.80 12.54
C PHE A 193 -11.28 5.83 12.79
N LYS A 194 -11.76 4.94 13.65
CA LYS A 194 -13.19 4.84 14.03
C LYS A 194 -13.71 6.16 14.61
N LYS A 195 -12.92 6.79 15.50
CA LYS A 195 -13.28 8.09 16.08
C LYS A 195 -13.36 9.19 15.01
N VAL A 196 -12.40 9.25 14.09
CA VAL A 196 -12.42 10.24 12.99
C VAL A 196 -13.64 10.02 12.10
N ILE A 197 -13.91 8.78 11.69
CA ILE A 197 -15.06 8.42 10.86
C ILE A 197 -16.38 8.82 11.53
N ASN A 198 -16.55 8.47 12.81
CA ASN A 198 -17.77 8.83 13.56
C ASN A 198 -17.94 10.35 13.68
N ASN A 199 -16.86 11.10 13.92
CA ASN A 199 -16.92 12.55 13.97
C ASN A 199 -17.34 13.18 12.63
N ILE A 200 -16.92 12.61 11.50
CA ILE A 200 -17.34 13.05 10.17
C ILE A 200 -18.83 12.73 9.95
N LEU A 201 -19.27 11.53 10.30
CA LEU A 201 -20.66 11.10 10.12
C LEU A 201 -21.63 11.93 10.98
N ASN A 202 -21.24 12.31 12.19
CA ASN A 202 -22.05 13.12 13.10
C ASN A 202 -22.17 14.59 12.68
N LYS A 203 -21.33 15.08 11.75
CA LYS A 203 -21.39 16.43 11.21
C LYS A 203 -22.21 16.55 9.91
N LYS A 204 -22.56 15.41 9.32
CA LYS A 204 -23.42 15.31 8.09
C LYS A 204 -24.89 15.13 8.47
#